data_27d7fec290dc3d00ac0ae2db05f486cd
#
_entry.id   27d7fec290dc3d00ac0ae2db05f486cd
#
_cell.length_a   1.000
_cell.length_b   1.000
_cell.length_c   1.000
_cell.angle_alpha   90.00
_cell.angle_beta   90.00
_cell.angle_gamma   90.00
#
_symmetry.space_group_name_H-M   'P 1'
#
loop_
_entity.id
_entity.type
_entity.pdbx_description
1 polymer ?
#
loop_
_entity_poly.entity_id
_entity_poly.type
_entity_poly.pdbx_seq_one_letter_code
_entity_poly.pdbx_strand_id
1 'polypeptide(L)' 'MAENVKNYTVEGMTCGHCEMSVKEEVGEIAGVSAVTASHETGEVSVTGDDFTDEQIAAAVEEAGYTVKA' A
#
# COMPACT_ATOMS: atom_id res chain seq x y z
N MET A 1 -6.74 -20.50 -6.82
CA MET A 1 -6.83 -19.12 -6.40
C MET A 1 -5.49 -18.63 -5.97
N ALA A 2 -4.88 -17.84 -6.78
CA ALA A 2 -3.53 -17.38 -6.54
C ALA A 2 -3.57 -15.93 -6.12
N GLU A 3 -3.34 -15.70 -4.84
CA GLU A 3 -3.16 -14.34 -4.37
C GLU A 3 -1.73 -13.93 -4.67
N ASN A 4 -1.57 -12.72 -5.13
CA ASN A 4 -0.26 -12.17 -5.42
C ASN A 4 0.15 -11.22 -4.32
N VAL A 5 1.42 -11.25 -3.99
CA VAL A 5 1.99 -10.30 -3.03
C VAL A 5 2.91 -9.39 -3.81
N LYS A 6 2.65 -8.09 -3.72
CA LYS A 6 3.50 -7.09 -4.34
C LYS A 6 4.03 -6.14 -3.28
N ASN A 7 5.29 -5.81 -3.41
CA ASN A 7 5.95 -4.91 -2.48
C ASN A 7 6.18 -3.56 -3.15
N TYR A 8 5.93 -2.51 -2.41
CA TYR A 8 6.11 -1.15 -2.88
C TYR A 8 6.92 -0.37 -1.87
N THR A 9 7.65 0.61 -2.33
CA THR A 9 8.34 1.54 -1.45
C THR A 9 7.55 2.84 -1.44
N VAL A 10 7.19 3.30 -0.25
CA VAL A 10 6.38 4.52 -0.10
C VAL A 10 7.21 5.54 0.65
N GLU A 11 7.29 6.74 0.07
CA GLU A 11 8.01 7.84 0.71
C GLU A 11 7.05 8.68 1.53
N GLY A 12 7.55 9.22 2.62
CA GLY A 12 6.77 10.10 3.49
C GLY A 12 6.22 9.44 4.73
N MET A 13 6.27 8.13 4.82
CA MET A 13 5.83 7.45 6.05
C MET A 13 6.91 7.59 7.11
N THR A 14 6.60 8.32 8.16
CA THR A 14 7.58 8.57 9.22
C THR A 14 7.11 8.11 10.60
N CYS A 15 5.89 7.63 10.72
CA CYS A 15 5.35 7.20 12.00
C CYS A 15 4.24 6.18 11.79
N GLY A 16 3.77 5.58 12.89
CA GLY A 16 2.74 4.57 12.83
C GLY A 16 1.42 5.04 12.23
N HIS A 17 1.08 6.31 12.42
CA HIS A 17 -0.12 6.87 11.83
C HIS A 17 -0.05 6.87 10.31
N CYS A 18 1.13 7.10 9.79
CA CYS A 18 1.35 7.08 8.34
C CYS A 18 1.09 5.69 7.79
N GLU A 19 1.59 4.67 8.47
CA GLU A 19 1.33 3.29 8.08
C GLU A 19 -0.15 3.00 8.03
N MET A 20 -0.87 3.42 9.05
CA MET A 20 -2.30 3.16 9.13
C MET A 20 -3.06 3.81 8.00
N SER A 21 -2.72 5.05 7.68
CA SER A 21 -3.38 5.77 6.59
C SER A 21 -3.20 5.05 5.26
N VAL A 22 -1.97 4.64 4.97
CA VAL A 22 -1.67 3.93 3.74
C VAL A 22 -2.41 2.59 3.71
N LYS A 23 -2.37 1.85 4.80
CA LYS A 23 -3.04 0.57 4.88
C LYS A 23 -4.54 0.69 4.65
N GLU A 24 -5.16 1.70 5.24
CA GLU A 24 -6.59 1.91 5.08
C GLU A 24 -6.95 2.23 3.64
N GLU A 25 -6.21 3.16 3.04
CA GLU A 25 -6.49 3.56 1.67
C GLU A 25 -6.28 2.41 0.69
N VAL A 26 -5.16 1.72 0.82
CA VAL A 26 -4.86 0.59 -0.07
C VAL A 26 -5.83 -0.56 0.16
N GLY A 27 -6.21 -0.78 1.41
CA GLY A 27 -7.15 -1.84 1.75
C GLY A 27 -8.54 -1.64 1.20
N GLU A 28 -8.90 -0.42 0.80
CA GLU A 28 -10.20 -0.15 0.20
C GLU A 28 -10.29 -0.56 -1.27
N ILE A 29 -9.17 -0.89 -1.86
CA ILE A 29 -9.14 -1.28 -3.27
C ILE A 29 -9.77 -2.65 -3.43
N ALA A 30 -10.68 -2.77 -4.39
CA ALA A 30 -11.29 -4.07 -4.69
C ALA A 30 -10.19 -5.03 -5.16
N GLY A 31 -10.21 -6.24 -4.66
CA GLY A 31 -9.22 -7.23 -5.00
C GLY A 31 -8.07 -7.33 -4.00
N VAL A 32 -7.92 -6.34 -3.12
CA VAL A 32 -6.88 -6.38 -2.09
C VAL A 32 -7.41 -7.15 -0.88
N SER A 33 -6.68 -8.19 -0.47
CA SER A 33 -7.04 -9.04 0.67
C SER A 33 -6.38 -8.56 1.95
N ALA A 34 -5.14 -8.14 1.86
CA ALA A 34 -4.39 -7.72 3.03
C ALA A 34 -3.34 -6.70 2.64
N VAL A 35 -3.01 -5.83 3.56
CA VAL A 35 -1.98 -4.81 3.36
C VAL A 35 -1.11 -4.77 4.61
N THR A 36 0.18 -4.75 4.42
CA THR A 36 1.15 -4.59 5.49
C THR A 36 2.02 -3.39 5.16
N ALA A 37 2.27 -2.56 6.13
CA ALA A 37 3.11 -1.38 5.91
C ALA A 37 4.11 -1.24 7.06
N SER A 38 5.29 -0.74 6.72
CA SER A 38 6.33 -0.48 7.71
C SER A 38 6.87 0.92 7.48
N HIS A 39 6.68 1.80 8.46
CA HIS A 39 7.19 3.16 8.36
C HIS A 39 8.70 3.22 8.54
N GLU A 40 9.29 2.22 9.17
CA GLU A 40 10.73 2.19 9.40
C GLU A 40 11.51 2.03 8.10
N THR A 41 11.01 1.20 7.20
CA THR A 41 11.67 0.93 5.93
C THR A 41 10.97 1.61 4.76
N GLY A 42 9.74 2.05 4.96
CA GLY A 42 8.93 2.62 3.89
C GLY A 42 8.31 1.56 2.99
N GLU A 43 8.35 0.31 3.38
CA GLU A 43 7.83 -0.77 2.56
C GLU A 43 6.35 -1.02 2.81
N VAL A 44 5.64 -1.27 1.74
CA VAL A 44 4.23 -1.66 1.81
C VAL A 44 4.09 -2.95 1.01
N SER A 45 3.53 -3.97 1.64
CA SER A 45 3.25 -5.24 0.98
C SER A 45 1.74 -5.36 0.81
N VAL A 46 1.31 -5.62 -0.41
CA VAL A 46 -0.10 -5.75 -0.73
C VAL A 46 -0.36 -7.16 -1.21
N THR A 47 -1.30 -7.83 -0.56
CA THR A 47 -1.70 -9.18 -0.95
C THR A 47 -3.11 -9.12 -1.51
N GLY A 48 -3.32 -9.75 -2.64
CA GLY A 48 -4.65 -9.79 -3.22
C GLY A 48 -4.62 -10.30 -4.63
N ASP A 49 -5.74 -10.08 -5.30
CA ASP A 49 -5.92 -10.53 -6.67
C ASP A 49 -6.62 -9.41 -7.42
N ASP A 50 -6.33 -9.28 -8.69
CA ASP A 50 -7.04 -8.34 -9.56
C ASP A 50 -6.84 -6.87 -9.19
N PHE A 51 -5.66 -6.51 -8.69
CA PHE A 51 -5.31 -5.10 -8.48
C PHE A 51 -4.10 -4.74 -9.32
N THR A 52 -3.92 -3.44 -9.57
CA THR A 52 -2.82 -2.94 -10.39
C THR A 52 -1.93 -1.99 -9.60
N ASP A 53 -0.72 -1.79 -10.11
CA ASP A 53 0.22 -0.84 -9.50
C ASP A 53 -0.36 0.57 -9.51
N GLU A 54 -1.09 0.92 -10.54
CA GLU A 54 -1.72 2.24 -10.62
C GLU A 54 -2.74 2.45 -9.52
N GLN A 55 -3.51 1.42 -9.21
CA GLN A 55 -4.49 1.49 -8.14
C GLN A 55 -3.81 1.69 -6.80
N ILE A 56 -2.73 0.97 -6.58
CA ILE A 56 -1.97 1.10 -5.33
C ILE A 56 -1.35 2.49 -5.23
N ALA A 57 -0.74 2.98 -6.30
CA ALA A 57 -0.15 4.31 -6.30
C ALA A 57 -1.20 5.39 -6.04
N ALA A 58 -2.36 5.27 -6.66
CA ALA A 58 -3.43 6.23 -6.45
C ALA A 58 -3.90 6.23 -4.99
N ALA A 59 -4.04 5.06 -4.40
CA ALA A 59 -4.45 4.96 -3.00
C ALA A 59 -3.41 5.58 -2.06
N VAL A 60 -2.14 5.33 -2.33
CA VAL A 60 -1.07 5.90 -1.53
C VAL A 60 -1.07 7.43 -1.66
N GLU A 61 -1.28 7.94 -2.84
CA GLU A 61 -1.35 9.39 -3.05
C GLU A 61 -2.54 10.01 -2.36
N GLU A 62 -3.67 9.31 -2.33
CA GLU A 62 -4.84 9.76 -1.59
C GLU A 62 -4.55 9.86 -0.09
N ALA A 63 -3.70 8.99 0.41
CA ALA A 63 -3.28 9.04 1.80
C ALA A 63 -2.28 10.16 2.07
N GLY A 64 -1.77 10.80 1.02
CA GLY A 64 -0.82 11.91 1.15
C GLY A 64 0.63 11.51 1.01
N TYR A 65 0.90 10.35 0.43
CA TYR A 65 2.27 9.83 0.29
C TYR A 65 2.54 9.50 -1.18
N THR A 66 3.74 9.05 -1.47
CA THR A 66 4.15 8.77 -2.84
C THR A 66 4.78 7.38 -2.92
N VAL A 67 4.37 6.62 -3.89
CA VAL A 67 5.00 5.34 -4.17
C VAL A 67 6.26 5.61 -4.97
N LYS A 68 7.37 5.09 -4.49
CA LYS A 68 8.63 5.14 -5.18
C LYS A 68 8.78 3.85 -5.95
N ALA A 69 8.72 3.94 -7.23
CA ALA A 69 8.74 2.77 -8.10
C ALA A 69 10.04 1.99 -8.01
#